data_b6e672a63301ddca5d393bab1cbe5fb1
#
_entry.id   b6e672a63301ddca5d393bab1cbe5fb1
#
_cell.length_a   1.000
_cell.length_b   1.000
_cell.length_c   1.000
_cell.angle_alpha   90.00
_cell.angle_beta   90.00
_cell.angle_gamma   90.00
#
_symmetry.space_group_name_H-M   'P 1'
#
loop_
_entity.id
_entity.type
_entity.pdbx_description
1 polymer ?
#
loop_
_entity_poly.entity_id
_entity_poly.type
_entity_poly.pdbx_seq_one_letter_code
_entity_poly.pdbx_strand_id
1 'polypeptide(L)'
;MDEPDDAPEPELPPAVDLPPALALPFLRAGEMEIVGRLVQASNTTLLVTVTGEVPGRGAVTAGAVYKPIRGERPLWDFPEATLAHREVAAHAVSEATGWQVVPPTVFRDDGPMGPGMLQLWVETRDDVDVLALLQTGDPRLRRIALFDAVVNNADRKGGHLLVRPDGLVQGVDHGVTFNVDPKLRTILWGWRGTLIAPRELQVLAALRPKLAAGGPLAVSLAEHLDAAEIDQARVRLDGLLDTRRFPHPHPDWPAVPWPWY
;
A
#
# COMPACT_ATOMS: atom_id res chain seq x y z
N MET A 1 27.22 29.26 -4.23
CA MET A 1 27.15 28.60 -2.94
C MET A 1 25.80 29.01 -2.38
N ASP A 2 24.75 28.32 -2.92
CA ASP A 2 23.38 28.62 -2.53
C ASP A 2 23.16 27.97 -1.17
N GLU A 3 22.70 28.77 -0.21
CA GLU A 3 22.28 28.32 1.09
C GLU A 3 21.13 27.31 0.92
N PRO A 4 21.06 26.23 1.74
CA PRO A 4 19.92 25.34 1.71
C PRO A 4 18.68 26.17 2.10
N ASP A 5 17.64 26.04 1.30
CA ASP A 5 16.31 26.63 1.49
C ASP A 5 15.76 26.17 2.86
N ASP A 6 15.91 27.03 3.86
CA ASP A 6 15.49 26.78 5.26
C ASP A 6 13.98 27.08 5.40
N ALA A 7 13.19 26.52 4.49
CA ALA A 7 11.74 26.56 4.62
C ALA A 7 11.36 25.67 5.82
N PRO A 8 10.55 26.17 6.78
CA PRO A 8 10.10 25.36 7.89
C PRO A 8 9.41 24.09 7.40
N GLU A 9 9.75 22.95 8.01
CA GLU A 9 9.06 21.70 7.70
C GLU A 9 7.55 21.91 7.87
N PRO A 10 6.73 21.46 6.90
CA PRO A 10 5.28 21.65 6.99
C PRO A 10 4.76 20.96 8.26
N GLU A 11 3.94 21.68 9.02
CA GLU A 11 3.27 21.09 10.18
C GLU A 11 2.45 19.88 9.72
N LEU A 12 2.70 18.72 10.33
CA LEU A 12 2.02 17.48 9.96
C LEU A 12 0.52 17.62 10.23
N PRO A 13 -0.35 17.29 9.28
CA PRO A 13 -1.78 17.36 9.50
C PRO A 13 -2.22 16.31 10.52
N PRO A 14 -3.36 16.53 11.21
CA PRO A 14 -3.81 15.63 12.25
C PRO A 14 -4.07 14.22 11.72
N ALA A 15 -3.46 13.22 12.38
CA ALA A 15 -3.83 11.83 12.16
C ALA A 15 -5.16 11.57 12.87
N VAL A 16 -6.13 11.03 12.13
CA VAL A 16 -7.45 10.69 12.68
C VAL A 16 -7.69 9.21 12.46
N ASP A 17 -7.98 8.49 13.55
CA ASP A 17 -8.33 7.08 13.47
C ASP A 17 -9.80 6.93 13.00
N LEU A 18 -9.96 6.55 11.74
CA LEU A 18 -11.23 6.24 11.11
C LEU A 18 -11.23 4.79 10.64
N PRO A 19 -12.21 3.98 11.07
CA PRO A 19 -12.36 2.64 10.50
C PRO A 19 -12.65 2.73 8.99
N PRO A 20 -12.24 1.75 8.18
CA PRO A 20 -12.36 1.81 6.71
C PRO A 20 -13.76 2.16 6.22
N ALA A 21 -14.81 1.66 6.88
CA ALA A 21 -16.20 1.96 6.53
C ALA A 21 -16.56 3.46 6.60
N LEU A 22 -15.87 4.24 7.44
CA LEU A 22 -16.03 5.70 7.54
C LEU A 22 -14.95 6.44 6.74
N ALA A 23 -13.74 5.91 6.73
CA ALA A 23 -12.59 6.55 6.07
C ALA A 23 -12.77 6.64 4.56
N LEU A 24 -13.22 5.57 3.89
CA LEU A 24 -13.35 5.57 2.43
C LEU A 24 -14.38 6.57 1.90
N PRO A 25 -15.63 6.65 2.43
CA PRO A 25 -16.57 7.71 2.04
C PRO A 25 -16.04 9.11 2.35
N PHE A 26 -15.39 9.31 3.50
CA PHE A 26 -14.79 10.58 3.90
C PHE A 26 -13.70 11.02 2.90
N LEU A 27 -12.76 10.14 2.55
CA LEU A 27 -11.69 10.44 1.58
C LEU A 27 -12.25 10.71 0.18
N ARG A 28 -13.35 10.06 -0.20
CA ARG A 28 -13.98 10.28 -1.53
C ARG A 28 -14.70 11.61 -1.63
N ALA A 29 -15.33 12.08 -0.55
CA ALA A 29 -16.21 13.24 -0.59
C ALA A 29 -15.61 14.51 0.03
N GLY A 30 -14.59 14.37 0.90
CA GLY A 30 -13.99 15.49 1.62
C GLY A 30 -13.25 16.47 0.71
N GLU A 31 -13.25 17.73 1.08
CA GLU A 31 -12.50 18.80 0.41
C GLU A 31 -11.01 18.65 0.72
N MET A 32 -10.16 18.75 -0.32
CA MET A 32 -8.70 18.60 -0.19
C MET A 32 -7.98 19.94 -0.27
N GLU A 33 -7.05 20.17 0.66
CA GLU A 33 -6.16 21.32 0.66
C GLU A 33 -4.71 20.87 0.78
N ILE A 34 -3.81 21.39 -0.09
CA ILE A 34 -2.39 21.03 -0.06
C ILE A 34 -1.73 21.72 1.13
N VAL A 35 -1.07 20.96 1.99
CA VAL A 35 -0.29 21.44 3.14
C VAL A 35 1.19 21.52 2.80
N GLY A 36 1.71 20.52 2.05
CA GLY A 36 3.12 20.46 1.73
C GLY A 36 3.48 19.35 0.75
N ARG A 37 4.78 19.17 0.53
CA ARG A 37 5.33 18.12 -0.33
C ARG A 37 6.27 17.22 0.48
N LEU A 38 6.15 15.90 0.32
CA LEU A 38 7.10 14.95 0.87
C LEU A 38 8.32 14.84 -0.07
N VAL A 39 9.44 15.40 0.37
CA VAL A 39 10.63 15.61 -0.48
C VAL A 39 11.38 14.31 -0.78
N GLN A 40 11.29 13.31 0.08
CA GLN A 40 12.02 12.04 -0.06
C GLN A 40 11.37 11.04 -1.03
N ALA A 41 10.23 11.37 -1.62
CA ALA A 41 9.53 10.48 -2.54
C ALA A 41 10.07 10.60 -3.97
N SER A 42 10.16 9.47 -4.70
CA SER A 42 10.59 9.43 -6.11
C SER A 42 9.60 10.13 -7.04
N ASN A 43 8.31 10.04 -6.75
CA ASN A 43 7.20 10.69 -7.45
C ASN A 43 6.70 11.91 -6.67
N THR A 44 5.91 12.75 -7.32
CA THR A 44 5.25 13.86 -6.61
C THR A 44 4.29 13.32 -5.57
N THR A 45 4.64 13.49 -4.31
CA THR A 45 3.84 13.05 -3.16
C THR A 45 3.54 14.27 -2.31
N LEU A 46 2.25 14.55 -2.14
CA LEU A 46 1.77 15.73 -1.43
C LEU A 46 1.11 15.33 -0.11
N LEU A 47 1.37 16.12 0.89
CA LEU A 47 0.65 16.10 2.15
C LEU A 47 -0.55 17.03 2.00
N VAL A 48 -1.74 16.53 2.29
CA VAL A 48 -2.99 17.28 2.18
C VAL A 48 -3.80 17.15 3.47
N THR A 49 -4.62 18.14 3.76
CA THR A 49 -5.77 17.96 4.66
C THR A 49 -7.00 17.60 3.86
N VAL A 50 -7.85 16.78 4.46
CA VAL A 50 -9.18 16.44 3.95
C VAL A 50 -10.18 16.88 5.00
N THR A 51 -11.17 17.69 4.61
CA THR A 51 -12.22 18.16 5.52
C THR A 51 -13.58 17.71 5.00
N GLY A 52 -14.39 17.12 5.88
CA GLY A 52 -15.72 16.61 5.51
C GLY A 52 -16.51 16.10 6.69
N GLU A 53 -17.78 15.77 6.45
CA GLU A 53 -18.67 15.21 7.45
C GLU A 53 -18.45 13.70 7.62
N VAL A 54 -18.33 13.26 8.87
CA VAL A 54 -18.23 11.84 9.23
C VAL A 54 -19.45 11.46 10.07
N PRO A 55 -20.23 10.44 9.66
CA PRO A 55 -21.39 10.00 10.41
C PRO A 55 -21.08 9.71 11.88
N GLY A 56 -21.81 10.35 12.79
CA GLY A 56 -21.62 10.21 14.23
C GLY A 56 -20.45 10.97 14.84
N ARG A 57 -19.65 11.71 14.02
CA ARG A 57 -18.52 12.53 14.50
C ARG A 57 -18.64 14.01 14.11
N GLY A 58 -19.54 14.36 13.16
CA GLY A 58 -19.65 15.71 12.61
C GLY A 58 -18.51 16.06 11.65
N ALA A 59 -18.17 17.35 11.56
CA ALA A 59 -17.07 17.84 10.73
C ALA A 59 -15.72 17.34 11.26
N VAL A 60 -14.94 16.71 10.39
CA VAL A 60 -13.62 16.16 10.68
C VAL A 60 -12.63 16.74 9.67
N THR A 61 -11.44 17.11 10.15
CA THR A 61 -10.28 17.39 9.30
C THR A 61 -9.19 16.37 9.60
N ALA A 62 -8.73 15.65 8.59
CA ALA A 62 -7.72 14.62 8.70
C ALA A 62 -6.61 14.82 7.68
N GLY A 63 -5.39 14.42 8.03
CA GLY A 63 -4.28 14.34 7.09
C GLY A 63 -4.44 13.22 6.09
N ALA A 64 -3.92 13.42 4.88
CA ALA A 64 -3.82 12.39 3.87
C ALA A 64 -2.59 12.58 2.98
N VAL A 65 -2.16 11.50 2.33
CA VAL A 65 -1.14 11.52 1.27
C VAL A 65 -1.85 11.50 -0.07
N TYR A 66 -1.55 12.48 -0.92
CA TYR A 66 -2.07 12.56 -2.29
C TYR A 66 -0.94 12.39 -3.30
N LYS A 67 -1.10 11.41 -4.20
CA LYS A 67 -0.15 11.16 -5.30
C LYS A 67 -0.89 11.35 -6.64
N PRO A 68 -0.74 12.52 -7.29
CA PRO A 68 -1.36 12.79 -8.59
C PRO A 68 -0.68 11.98 -9.70
N ILE A 69 -1.47 11.46 -10.65
CA ILE A 69 -0.96 10.75 -11.84
C ILE A 69 0.07 11.59 -12.60
N ARG A 70 -0.22 12.89 -12.81
CA ARG A 70 0.71 13.80 -13.52
C ARG A 70 2.07 13.97 -12.85
N GLY A 71 2.22 13.49 -11.62
CA GLY A 71 3.47 13.50 -10.87
C GLY A 71 4.23 12.19 -10.88
N GLU A 72 3.70 11.19 -11.57
CA GLU A 72 4.35 9.89 -11.73
C GLU A 72 5.54 10.00 -12.68
N ARG A 73 6.65 9.38 -12.32
CA ARG A 73 7.80 9.22 -13.21
C ARG A 73 7.60 7.93 -14.01
N PRO A 74 7.70 7.96 -15.35
CA PRO A 74 7.61 6.77 -16.18
C PRO A 74 8.61 5.70 -15.74
N LEU A 75 8.14 4.48 -15.61
CA LEU A 75 8.94 3.29 -15.36
C LEU A 75 8.91 2.43 -16.63
N TRP A 76 10.07 1.89 -17.03
CA TRP A 76 10.17 1.11 -18.26
C TRP A 76 9.36 -0.18 -18.25
N ASP A 77 9.00 -0.66 -17.08
CA ASP A 77 8.38 -1.96 -16.80
C ASP A 77 6.96 -1.86 -16.21
N PHE A 78 6.40 -0.68 -16.14
CA PHE A 78 5.01 -0.42 -15.75
C PHE A 78 4.33 0.49 -16.77
N PRO A 79 3.05 0.26 -17.10
CA PRO A 79 2.29 1.17 -17.95
C PRO A 79 2.26 2.58 -17.33
N GLU A 80 2.38 3.59 -18.18
CA GLU A 80 2.32 4.99 -17.75
C GLU A 80 0.96 5.32 -17.12
N ALA A 81 0.96 6.24 -16.17
CA ALA A 81 -0.24 6.74 -15.49
C ALA A 81 -1.03 5.66 -14.68
N THR A 82 -0.37 4.60 -14.22
CA THR A 82 -1.03 3.51 -13.49
C THR A 82 -0.59 3.32 -12.05
N LEU A 83 0.43 4.05 -11.57
CA LEU A 83 0.96 3.82 -10.22
C LEU A 83 -0.06 4.18 -9.13
N ALA A 84 -0.81 5.27 -9.30
CA ALA A 84 -1.89 5.68 -8.40
C ALA A 84 -3.02 4.61 -8.35
N HIS A 85 -3.36 4.01 -9.48
CA HIS A 85 -4.35 2.94 -9.56
C HIS A 85 -3.89 1.68 -8.80
N ARG A 86 -2.60 1.33 -8.87
CA ARG A 86 -2.02 0.19 -8.16
C ARG A 86 -2.06 0.34 -6.64
N GLU A 87 -1.90 1.56 -6.13
CA GLU A 87 -2.07 1.86 -4.71
C GLU A 87 -3.50 1.55 -4.24
N VAL A 88 -4.51 1.93 -5.02
CA VAL A 88 -5.92 1.65 -4.72
C VAL A 88 -6.22 0.16 -4.83
N ALA A 89 -5.70 -0.51 -5.86
CA ALA A 89 -5.83 -1.95 -6.04
C ALA A 89 -5.20 -2.73 -4.86
N ALA A 90 -4.03 -2.29 -4.38
CA ALA A 90 -3.38 -2.88 -3.21
C ALA A 90 -4.25 -2.73 -1.95
N HIS A 91 -4.87 -1.56 -1.73
CA HIS A 91 -5.81 -1.37 -0.64
C HIS A 91 -7.02 -2.31 -0.75
N ALA A 92 -7.60 -2.50 -1.95
CA ALA A 92 -8.73 -3.40 -2.15
C ALA A 92 -8.38 -4.86 -1.78
N VAL A 93 -7.17 -5.33 -2.14
CA VAL A 93 -6.68 -6.65 -1.70
C VAL A 93 -6.49 -6.69 -0.18
N SER A 94 -5.93 -5.65 0.43
CA SER A 94 -5.75 -5.56 1.88
C SER A 94 -7.07 -5.69 2.63
N GLU A 95 -8.09 -4.95 2.22
CA GLU A 95 -9.45 -5.03 2.78
C GLU A 95 -10.05 -6.43 2.60
N ALA A 96 -9.89 -7.03 1.43
CA ALA A 96 -10.43 -8.36 1.15
C ALA A 96 -9.80 -9.47 2.02
N THR A 97 -8.57 -9.29 2.49
CA THR A 97 -7.89 -10.18 3.45
C THR A 97 -8.30 -9.92 4.90
N GLY A 98 -8.78 -8.73 5.23
CA GLY A 98 -8.99 -8.28 6.61
C GLY A 98 -7.69 -8.07 7.40
N TRP A 99 -6.53 -8.07 6.76
CA TRP A 99 -5.23 -7.87 7.44
C TRP A 99 -4.89 -6.42 7.71
N GLN A 100 -5.61 -5.49 7.10
CA GLN A 100 -5.39 -4.05 7.25
C GLN A 100 -3.94 -3.62 6.96
N VAL A 101 -3.32 -4.28 5.97
CA VAL A 101 -1.92 -3.97 5.59
C VAL A 101 -1.79 -2.56 5.03
N VAL A 102 -2.74 -2.13 4.20
CA VAL A 102 -2.71 -0.82 3.55
C VAL A 102 -3.67 0.14 4.25
N PRO A 103 -3.26 1.36 4.62
CA PRO A 103 -4.18 2.38 5.12
C PRO A 103 -5.33 2.65 4.14
N PRO A 104 -6.48 3.16 4.60
CA PRO A 104 -7.60 3.52 3.73
C PRO A 104 -7.14 4.38 2.55
N THR A 105 -7.40 3.90 1.32
CA THR A 105 -6.91 4.51 0.07
C THR A 105 -8.03 4.52 -0.96
N VAL A 106 -8.20 5.66 -1.63
CA VAL A 106 -9.20 5.85 -2.70
C VAL A 106 -8.56 6.47 -3.93
N PHE A 107 -9.20 6.34 -5.08
CA PHE A 107 -8.91 7.14 -6.26
C PHE A 107 -9.80 8.39 -6.26
N ARG A 108 -9.25 9.54 -6.64
CA ARG A 108 -9.93 10.81 -6.79
C ARG A 108 -9.65 11.36 -8.19
N ASP A 109 -10.70 11.72 -8.92
CA ASP A 109 -10.60 12.37 -10.25
C ASP A 109 -10.42 13.89 -10.12
N ASP A 110 -10.82 14.46 -9.00
CA ASP A 110 -10.91 15.88 -8.71
C ASP A 110 -9.85 16.40 -7.73
N GLY A 111 -8.70 15.74 -7.65
CA GLY A 111 -7.59 16.20 -6.81
C GLY A 111 -7.04 17.57 -7.21
N PRO A 112 -6.38 18.31 -6.29
CA PRO A 112 -5.85 19.66 -6.56
C PRO A 112 -4.87 19.73 -7.73
N MET A 113 -4.23 18.60 -8.07
CA MET A 113 -3.33 18.46 -9.22
C MET A 113 -3.87 17.47 -10.28
N GLY A 114 -5.16 17.22 -10.30
CA GLY A 114 -5.83 16.29 -11.21
C GLY A 114 -6.06 14.88 -10.60
N PRO A 115 -6.35 13.86 -11.42
CA PRO A 115 -6.58 12.51 -10.93
C PRO A 115 -5.39 11.94 -10.17
N GLY A 116 -5.69 11.15 -9.12
CA GLY A 116 -4.65 10.51 -8.33
C GLY A 116 -5.20 9.68 -7.17
N MET A 117 -4.31 9.03 -6.44
CA MET A 117 -4.68 8.33 -5.22
C MET A 117 -4.63 9.24 -4.00
N LEU A 118 -5.53 9.01 -3.06
CA LEU A 118 -5.59 9.66 -1.76
C LEU A 118 -5.62 8.60 -0.66
N GLN A 119 -4.61 8.62 0.23
CA GLN A 119 -4.45 7.66 1.32
C GLN A 119 -4.51 8.38 2.67
N LEU A 120 -5.28 7.87 3.60
CA LEU A 120 -5.39 8.42 4.95
C LEU A 120 -4.02 8.44 5.63
N TRP A 121 -3.65 9.59 6.20
CA TRP A 121 -2.47 9.69 7.06
C TRP A 121 -2.72 8.94 8.36
N VAL A 122 -1.78 8.07 8.73
CA VAL A 122 -1.86 7.28 9.95
C VAL A 122 -0.76 7.70 10.92
N GLU A 123 -1.12 7.76 12.20
CA GLU A 123 -0.15 8.01 13.26
C GLU A 123 0.83 6.84 13.37
N THR A 124 2.10 7.16 13.55
CA THR A 124 3.18 6.18 13.68
C THR A 124 3.91 6.34 15.00
N ARG A 125 4.55 5.28 15.44
CA ARG A 125 5.44 5.26 16.60
C ARG A 125 6.86 5.52 16.12
N ASP A 126 7.42 6.65 16.50
CA ASP A 126 8.80 7.05 16.15
C ASP A 126 9.86 6.31 17.00
N ASP A 127 9.44 5.69 18.11
CA ASP A 127 10.30 4.95 19.03
C ASP A 127 10.52 3.48 18.62
N VAL A 128 9.94 3.01 17.51
CA VAL A 128 10.09 1.64 17.05
C VAL A 128 11.11 1.54 15.92
N ASP A 129 12.21 0.84 16.20
CA ASP A 129 13.17 0.44 15.17
C ASP A 129 12.58 -0.70 14.32
N VAL A 130 12.12 -0.37 13.12
CA VAL A 130 11.56 -1.33 12.15
C VAL A 130 12.59 -2.39 11.77
N LEU A 131 13.87 -2.05 11.71
CA LEU A 131 14.93 -3.01 11.37
C LEU A 131 15.16 -4.04 12.48
N ALA A 132 15.09 -3.59 13.74
CA ALA A 132 15.09 -4.51 14.87
C ALA A 132 13.85 -5.42 14.84
N LEU A 133 12.68 -4.87 14.48
CA LEU A 133 11.43 -5.64 14.35
C LEU A 133 11.56 -6.75 13.28
N LEU A 134 12.22 -6.50 12.16
CA LEU A 134 12.49 -7.51 11.11
C LEU A 134 13.22 -8.75 11.63
N GLN A 135 14.10 -8.59 12.64
CA GLN A 135 14.88 -9.68 13.19
C GLN A 135 14.10 -10.55 14.18
N THR A 136 12.96 -10.09 14.67
CA THR A 136 12.17 -10.78 15.70
C THR A 136 11.29 -11.92 15.17
N GLY A 137 11.08 -12.01 13.85
CA GLY A 137 10.09 -12.94 13.28
C GLY A 137 8.65 -12.55 13.56
N ASP A 138 8.37 -11.27 13.73
CA ASP A 138 7.07 -10.72 14.11
C ASP A 138 5.94 -11.17 13.15
N PRO A 139 4.85 -11.76 13.68
CA PRO A 139 3.75 -12.27 12.85
C PRO A 139 3.01 -11.17 12.06
N ARG A 140 3.10 -9.91 12.47
CA ARG A 140 2.52 -8.79 11.73
C ARG A 140 3.25 -8.60 10.41
N LEU A 141 4.58 -8.69 10.41
CA LEU A 141 5.42 -8.60 9.20
C LEU A 141 5.25 -9.82 8.28
N ARG A 142 4.94 -11.02 8.83
CA ARG A 142 4.60 -12.21 8.02
C ARG A 142 3.39 -11.95 7.12
N ARG A 143 2.34 -11.29 7.65
CA ARG A 143 1.14 -10.94 6.87
C ARG A 143 1.48 -9.99 5.74
N ILE A 144 2.35 -9.01 5.99
CA ILE A 144 2.82 -8.08 4.95
C ILE A 144 3.65 -8.84 3.89
N ALA A 145 4.52 -9.78 4.29
CA ALA A 145 5.28 -10.60 3.35
C ALA A 145 4.37 -11.45 2.44
N LEU A 146 3.29 -12.05 2.98
CA LEU A 146 2.30 -12.77 2.19
C LEU A 146 1.49 -11.84 1.29
N PHE A 147 1.09 -10.69 1.80
CA PHE A 147 0.41 -9.66 1.03
C PHE A 147 1.27 -9.21 -0.15
N ASP A 148 2.54 -8.85 0.09
CA ASP A 148 3.49 -8.45 -0.94
C ASP A 148 3.68 -9.54 -2.00
N ALA A 149 3.67 -10.83 -1.60
CA ALA A 149 3.75 -11.96 -2.53
C ALA A 149 2.50 -12.06 -3.42
N VAL A 150 1.30 -11.81 -2.90
CA VAL A 150 0.06 -11.81 -3.70
C VAL A 150 0.05 -10.65 -4.69
N VAL A 151 0.33 -9.43 -4.22
CA VAL A 151 0.30 -8.23 -5.06
C VAL A 151 1.59 -8.03 -5.88
N ASN A 152 2.60 -8.90 -5.72
CA ASN A 152 3.90 -8.82 -6.40
C ASN A 152 4.60 -7.47 -6.18
N ASN A 153 4.75 -7.06 -4.93
CA ASN A 153 5.38 -5.78 -4.60
C ASN A 153 6.87 -5.77 -5.00
N ALA A 154 7.23 -4.84 -5.87
CA ALA A 154 8.59 -4.74 -6.43
C ALA A 154 9.53 -3.79 -5.66
N ASP A 155 9.08 -3.19 -4.53
CA ASP A 155 9.89 -2.17 -3.84
C ASP A 155 9.59 -2.07 -2.32
N ARG A 156 9.37 -3.19 -1.59
CA ARG A 156 9.14 -3.13 -0.14
C ARG A 156 10.42 -2.80 0.62
N LYS A 157 10.49 -1.59 1.15
CA LYS A 157 11.59 -1.03 1.96
C LYS A 157 11.23 -0.94 3.44
N GLY A 158 12.22 -0.69 4.29
CA GLY A 158 12.03 -0.45 5.73
C GLY A 158 11.17 0.78 6.02
N GLY A 159 11.44 1.88 5.34
CA GLY A 159 10.67 3.12 5.47
C GLY A 159 9.21 3.03 4.97
N HIS A 160 8.84 1.93 4.27
CA HIS A 160 7.45 1.68 3.87
C HIS A 160 6.64 0.91 4.93
N LEU A 161 7.22 0.58 6.09
CA LEU A 161 6.56 -0.13 7.18
C LEU A 161 6.25 0.85 8.32
N LEU A 162 4.98 1.02 8.61
CA LEU A 162 4.47 1.94 9.62
C LEU A 162 3.96 1.16 10.82
N VAL A 163 4.56 1.38 11.99
CA VAL A 163 4.07 0.81 13.25
C VAL A 163 3.16 1.82 13.93
N ARG A 164 1.90 1.48 14.10
CA ARG A 164 0.89 2.36 14.71
C ARG A 164 0.93 2.28 16.26
N PRO A 165 0.36 3.28 16.97
CA PRO A 165 0.26 3.26 18.43
C PRO A 165 -0.53 2.06 18.98
N ASP A 166 -1.54 1.57 18.26
CA ASP A 166 -2.33 0.38 18.58
C ASP A 166 -1.58 -0.95 18.34
N GLY A 167 -0.35 -0.87 17.82
CA GLY A 167 0.50 -2.00 17.50
C GLY A 167 0.24 -2.64 16.13
N LEU A 168 -0.72 -2.16 15.35
CA LEU A 168 -0.87 -2.59 13.95
C LEU A 168 0.36 -2.19 13.14
N VAL A 169 0.84 -3.06 12.26
CA VAL A 169 1.88 -2.73 11.28
C VAL A 169 1.24 -2.65 9.91
N GLN A 170 1.37 -1.49 9.28
CA GLN A 170 0.86 -1.24 7.94
C GLN A 170 2.01 -1.03 6.95
N GLY A 171 1.72 -1.22 5.68
CA GLY A 171 2.62 -0.92 4.57
C GLY A 171 2.06 0.23 3.73
N VAL A 172 2.94 1.05 3.20
CA VAL A 172 2.63 2.12 2.24
C VAL A 172 3.48 1.98 0.98
N ASP A 173 3.23 2.84 0.01
CA ASP A 173 3.96 2.89 -1.27
C ASP A 173 3.82 1.60 -2.09
N HIS A 174 2.60 1.35 -2.58
CA HIS A 174 2.24 0.17 -3.37
C HIS A 174 2.10 0.47 -4.88
N GLY A 175 2.62 1.59 -5.36
CA GLY A 175 2.52 1.99 -6.76
C GLY A 175 3.21 1.00 -7.73
N VAL A 176 4.23 0.26 -7.27
CA VAL A 176 4.97 -0.71 -8.08
C VAL A 176 4.56 -2.15 -7.72
N THR A 177 3.28 -2.44 -7.86
CA THR A 177 2.66 -3.76 -7.59
C THR A 177 1.94 -4.30 -8.83
N PHE A 178 1.47 -5.52 -8.77
CA PHE A 178 0.67 -6.23 -9.78
C PHE A 178 1.33 -6.44 -11.14
N ASN A 179 2.64 -6.21 -11.29
CA ASN A 179 3.31 -6.54 -12.55
C ASN A 179 3.06 -8.01 -12.94
N VAL A 180 2.90 -8.26 -14.23
CA VAL A 180 2.70 -9.63 -14.76
C VAL A 180 3.94 -10.50 -14.57
N ASP A 181 5.13 -9.92 -14.67
CA ASP A 181 6.39 -10.61 -14.42
C ASP A 181 6.61 -10.81 -12.92
N PRO A 182 7.29 -11.89 -12.49
CA PRO A 182 7.57 -12.16 -11.08
C PRO A 182 8.67 -11.24 -10.54
N LYS A 183 8.29 -10.05 -10.08
CA LYS A 183 9.20 -8.98 -9.65
C LYS A 183 9.22 -8.74 -8.14
N LEU A 184 8.78 -9.68 -7.34
CA LEU A 184 8.77 -9.50 -5.88
C LEU A 184 10.17 -9.13 -5.36
N ARG A 185 10.30 -7.90 -4.84
CA ARG A 185 11.49 -7.39 -4.15
C ARG A 185 11.08 -6.83 -2.81
N THR A 186 11.63 -7.41 -1.76
CA THR A 186 11.22 -7.07 -0.40
C THR A 186 12.35 -7.29 0.59
N ILE A 187 12.33 -6.57 1.68
CA ILE A 187 13.20 -6.85 2.83
C ILE A 187 12.66 -8.00 3.71
N LEU A 188 11.46 -8.52 3.41
CA LEU A 188 10.73 -9.48 4.25
C LEU A 188 11.04 -10.95 3.91
N TRP A 189 12.25 -11.27 3.47
CA TRP A 189 12.66 -12.64 3.09
C TRP A 189 12.94 -13.59 4.26
N GLY A 190 12.78 -13.14 5.50
CA GLY A 190 13.07 -13.96 6.69
C GLY A 190 12.26 -15.28 6.73
N TRP A 191 11.11 -15.34 6.09
CA TRP A 191 10.25 -16.53 6.06
C TRP A 191 10.32 -17.35 4.77
N ARG A 192 11.18 -16.98 3.79
CA ARG A 192 11.27 -17.72 2.52
C ARG A 192 11.36 -19.24 2.72
N GLY A 193 10.56 -19.99 1.96
CA GLY A 193 10.50 -21.45 2.02
C GLY A 193 9.84 -22.03 3.27
N THR A 194 9.56 -21.24 4.31
CA THR A 194 8.88 -21.73 5.53
C THR A 194 7.39 -21.97 5.27
N LEU A 195 6.74 -22.79 6.12
CA LEU A 195 5.32 -23.04 6.03
C LEU A 195 4.49 -21.77 6.37
N ILE A 196 3.45 -21.54 5.59
CA ILE A 196 2.41 -20.55 5.90
C ILE A 196 1.56 -21.11 7.03
N ALA A 197 1.26 -20.28 8.04
CA ALA A 197 0.48 -20.71 9.19
C ALA A 197 -0.99 -21.04 8.79
N PRO A 198 -1.67 -21.99 9.48
CA PRO A 198 -3.04 -22.39 9.12
C PRO A 198 -4.03 -21.21 9.06
N ARG A 199 -3.91 -20.23 9.96
CA ARG A 199 -4.78 -19.03 9.96
C ARG A 199 -4.51 -18.14 8.74
N GLU A 200 -3.26 -17.99 8.33
CA GLU A 200 -2.89 -17.23 7.12
C GLU A 200 -3.41 -17.94 5.86
N LEU A 201 -3.25 -19.27 5.79
CA LEU A 201 -3.81 -20.07 4.69
C LEU A 201 -5.35 -19.98 4.60
N GLN A 202 -6.06 -19.93 5.72
CA GLN A 202 -7.51 -19.72 5.73
C GLN A 202 -7.90 -18.38 5.09
N VAL A 203 -7.17 -17.31 5.39
CA VAL A 203 -7.41 -16.00 4.79
C VAL A 203 -7.13 -16.02 3.30
N LEU A 204 -5.99 -16.59 2.86
CA LEU A 204 -5.66 -16.73 1.44
C LEU A 204 -6.69 -17.60 0.71
N ALA A 205 -7.16 -18.70 1.31
CA ALA A 205 -8.22 -19.53 0.73
C ALA A 205 -9.54 -18.76 0.59
N ALA A 206 -9.90 -17.92 1.58
CA ALA A 206 -11.08 -17.07 1.51
C ALA A 206 -10.96 -15.94 0.48
N LEU A 207 -9.73 -15.51 0.15
CA LEU A 207 -9.47 -14.51 -0.90
C LEU A 207 -9.71 -15.09 -2.31
N ARG A 208 -9.42 -16.39 -2.52
CA ARG A 208 -9.50 -17.08 -3.81
C ARG A 208 -10.83 -16.88 -4.55
N PRO A 209 -12.02 -17.17 -3.96
CA PRO A 209 -13.30 -16.94 -4.65
C PRO A 209 -13.60 -15.46 -4.90
N LYS A 210 -13.11 -14.55 -4.05
CA LYS A 210 -13.28 -13.11 -4.26
C LYS A 210 -12.48 -12.61 -5.47
N LEU A 211 -11.30 -13.20 -5.71
CA LEU A 211 -10.39 -12.86 -6.81
C LEU A 211 -10.66 -13.69 -8.08
N ALA A 212 -11.54 -14.69 -8.03
CA ALA A 212 -11.94 -15.45 -9.22
C ALA A 212 -12.60 -14.54 -10.27
N ALA A 213 -12.61 -14.97 -11.53
CA ALA A 213 -13.26 -14.22 -12.60
C ALA A 213 -14.74 -13.91 -12.24
N GLY A 214 -15.12 -12.64 -12.29
CA GLY A 214 -16.44 -12.16 -11.86
C GLY A 214 -16.64 -12.11 -10.34
N GLY A 215 -15.65 -12.48 -9.55
CA GLY A 215 -15.69 -12.31 -8.10
C GLY A 215 -15.63 -10.83 -7.68
N PRO A 216 -16.14 -10.48 -6.49
CA PRO A 216 -16.29 -9.07 -6.10
C PRO A 216 -14.96 -8.31 -6.06
N LEU A 217 -13.87 -8.94 -5.65
CA LEU A 217 -12.55 -8.30 -5.67
C LEU A 217 -12.04 -8.14 -7.10
N ALA A 218 -12.16 -9.17 -7.96
CA ALA A 218 -11.73 -9.07 -9.35
C ALA A 218 -12.48 -7.96 -10.11
N VAL A 219 -13.78 -7.77 -9.84
CA VAL A 219 -14.58 -6.67 -10.41
C VAL A 219 -14.04 -5.31 -9.94
N SER A 220 -13.76 -5.15 -8.65
CA SER A 220 -13.19 -3.91 -8.12
C SER A 220 -11.78 -3.63 -8.67
N LEU A 221 -10.93 -4.66 -8.79
CA LEU A 221 -9.59 -4.51 -9.34
C LEU A 221 -9.60 -4.12 -10.83
N ALA A 222 -10.61 -4.53 -11.60
CA ALA A 222 -10.74 -4.19 -13.03
C ALA A 222 -10.97 -2.68 -13.29
N GLU A 223 -11.31 -1.89 -12.27
CA GLU A 223 -11.34 -0.42 -12.34
C GLU A 223 -9.93 0.18 -12.35
N HIS A 224 -8.91 -0.57 -11.97
CA HIS A 224 -7.56 -0.07 -11.70
C HIS A 224 -6.45 -0.85 -12.40
N LEU A 225 -6.68 -2.10 -12.79
CA LEU A 225 -5.71 -3.03 -13.36
C LEU A 225 -6.24 -3.67 -14.63
N ASP A 226 -5.36 -4.12 -15.49
CA ASP A 226 -5.76 -4.91 -16.64
C ASP A 226 -6.05 -6.39 -16.28
N ALA A 227 -6.66 -7.12 -17.21
CA ALA A 227 -7.06 -8.51 -16.97
C ALA A 227 -5.85 -9.44 -16.72
N ALA A 228 -4.72 -9.21 -17.39
CA ALA A 228 -3.52 -10.03 -17.24
C ALA A 228 -2.90 -9.83 -15.84
N GLU A 229 -2.89 -8.62 -15.32
CA GLU A 229 -2.40 -8.31 -13.97
C GLU A 229 -3.24 -8.99 -12.88
N ILE A 230 -4.58 -8.96 -13.04
CA ILE A 230 -5.52 -9.64 -12.13
C ILE A 230 -5.33 -11.17 -12.21
N ASP A 231 -5.16 -11.71 -13.42
CA ASP A 231 -4.93 -13.13 -13.63
C ASP A 231 -3.62 -13.59 -12.99
N GLN A 232 -2.56 -12.79 -13.11
CA GLN A 232 -1.29 -13.11 -12.44
C GLN A 232 -1.38 -13.01 -10.92
N ALA A 233 -2.18 -12.11 -10.37
CA ALA A 233 -2.45 -12.10 -8.93
C ALA A 233 -3.14 -13.39 -8.46
N ARG A 234 -4.08 -13.95 -9.26
CA ARG A 234 -4.69 -15.26 -8.98
C ARG A 234 -3.66 -16.39 -9.03
N VAL A 235 -2.81 -16.41 -10.07
CA VAL A 235 -1.76 -17.42 -10.21
C VAL A 235 -0.83 -17.42 -9.00
N ARG A 236 -0.42 -16.23 -8.53
CA ARG A 236 0.42 -16.10 -7.31
C ARG A 236 -0.30 -16.59 -6.06
N LEU A 237 -1.57 -16.23 -5.89
CA LEU A 237 -2.39 -16.70 -4.78
C LEU A 237 -2.55 -18.24 -4.79
N ASP A 238 -2.85 -18.83 -5.95
CA ASP A 238 -2.97 -20.27 -6.11
C ASP A 238 -1.63 -20.98 -5.80
N GLY A 239 -0.51 -20.44 -6.28
CA GLY A 239 0.82 -20.96 -5.96
C GLY A 239 1.15 -20.97 -4.47
N LEU A 240 0.73 -19.93 -3.72
CA LEU A 240 0.88 -19.89 -2.25
C LEU A 240 0.01 -20.94 -1.56
N LEU A 241 -1.22 -21.16 -2.04
CA LEU A 241 -2.14 -22.16 -1.50
C LEU A 241 -1.67 -23.59 -1.79
N ASP A 242 -1.15 -23.85 -2.99
CA ASP A 242 -0.69 -25.18 -3.43
C ASP A 242 0.61 -25.58 -2.71
N THR A 243 1.60 -24.66 -2.66
CA THR A 243 2.88 -24.93 -1.99
C THR A 243 2.78 -24.85 -0.47
N ARG A 244 1.82 -24.07 0.05
CA ARG A 244 1.66 -23.75 1.47
C ARG A 244 2.93 -23.17 2.11
N ARG A 245 3.78 -22.53 1.30
CA ARG A 245 5.07 -21.96 1.71
C ARG A 245 5.22 -20.53 1.22
N PHE A 246 5.97 -19.76 1.97
CA PHE A 246 6.47 -18.47 1.51
C PHE A 246 7.34 -18.64 0.27
N PRO A 247 7.26 -17.74 -0.73
CA PRO A 247 8.05 -17.86 -1.95
C PRO A 247 9.54 -17.66 -1.67
N HIS A 248 10.36 -18.10 -2.62
CA HIS A 248 11.77 -17.75 -2.71
C HIS A 248 11.96 -16.55 -3.65
N PRO A 249 13.07 -15.79 -3.52
CA PRO A 249 13.43 -14.78 -4.49
C PRO A 249 13.52 -15.39 -5.90
N HIS A 250 13.08 -14.64 -6.91
CA HIS A 250 13.25 -15.04 -8.30
C HIS A 250 14.74 -14.92 -8.68
N PRO A 251 15.35 -15.92 -9.39
CA PRO A 251 16.77 -15.92 -9.67
C PRO A 251 17.23 -14.78 -10.57
N ASP A 252 16.34 -14.31 -11.46
CA ASP A 252 16.67 -13.31 -12.48
C ASP A 252 16.39 -11.87 -12.04
N TRP A 253 15.87 -11.67 -10.82
CA TRP A 253 15.55 -10.36 -10.28
C TRP A 253 16.29 -10.07 -8.96
N PRO A 254 16.70 -8.82 -8.72
CA PRO A 254 17.22 -8.44 -7.41
C PRO A 254 16.22 -8.75 -6.31
N ALA A 255 16.64 -9.53 -5.31
CA ALA A 255 15.73 -9.94 -4.22
C ALA A 255 15.27 -8.77 -3.34
N VAL A 256 16.13 -7.76 -3.16
CA VAL A 256 15.90 -6.61 -2.27
C VAL A 256 15.96 -5.31 -3.07
N PRO A 257 15.09 -4.35 -2.82
CA PRO A 257 15.15 -3.03 -3.44
C PRO A 257 16.39 -2.25 -2.99
N TRP A 258 16.84 -1.29 -3.80
CA TRP A 258 17.90 -0.37 -3.44
C TRP A 258 17.46 1.08 -3.61
N PRO A 259 17.68 1.95 -2.60
CA PRO A 259 18.08 1.63 -1.22
C PRO A 259 17.00 0.78 -0.53
N TRP A 260 17.40 -0.01 0.47
CA TRP A 260 16.50 -0.93 1.18
C TRP A 260 15.77 -0.28 2.37
N TYR A 261 16.13 0.97 2.67
CA TYR A 261 15.52 1.84 3.66
C TYR A 261 15.21 3.21 3.07
#